data_406e86de8a0db98f981cc5e414cc9b6e
#
_entry.id   406e86de8a0db98f981cc5e414cc9b6e
#
_cell.length_a   1.000
_cell.length_b   1.000
_cell.length_c   1.000
_cell.angle_alpha   90.00
_cell.angle_beta   90.00
_cell.angle_gamma   90.00
#
_symmetry.space_group_name_H-M   'P 1'
#
loop_
_entity.id
_entity.type
_entity.pdbx_description
1 polymer ?
#
loop_
_entity_poly.entity_id
_entity_poly.type
_entity_poly.pdbx_seq_one_letter_code
_entity_poly.pdbx_strand_id
1 'polypeptide(L)'
;MNNNLSDNALVPVRNMVNHKVVYKIPDQNRRIEFEPFQERKITAGELRALHYTSGGETLLHEFLCIKNDILREEFNIPKDQIEYDWELKDIQHILLDESNDTLIASLQDALDFAPEGIRDMIIDYAVIWKIPDTNRRKIITQMTGIDINKQIEFSELVETTTEGDNTPTQRRVKVNTPSKTGRRVIVEES
;
A
#
# COMPACT_ATOMS: atom_id res chain seq x y z
N MET A 1 36.20 -0.36 6.36
CA MET A 1 35.92 1.08 6.08
C MET A 1 34.48 1.29 6.39
N ASN A 2 34.16 2.13 7.39
CA ASN A 2 32.75 2.43 7.71
C ASN A 2 32.17 3.30 6.59
N ASN A 3 31.47 2.68 5.64
CA ASN A 3 30.70 3.38 4.62
C ASN A 3 29.42 3.93 5.24
N ASN A 4 29.53 4.87 6.16
CA ASN A 4 28.36 5.48 6.78
C ASN A 4 27.84 6.57 5.84
N LEU A 5 26.63 6.41 5.33
CA LEU A 5 25.99 7.43 4.49
C LEU A 5 25.65 8.65 5.37
N SER A 6 25.98 9.86 4.89
CA SER A 6 25.63 11.10 5.60
C SER A 6 24.13 11.25 5.76
N ASP A 7 23.66 11.76 6.91
CA ASP A 7 22.24 12.00 7.17
C ASP A 7 21.56 12.92 6.15
N ASN A 8 22.33 13.83 5.56
CA ASN A 8 21.82 14.74 4.52
C ASN A 8 21.83 14.14 3.10
N ALA A 9 22.36 12.91 2.93
CA ALA A 9 22.39 12.26 1.63
C ALA A 9 20.95 11.96 1.17
N LEU A 10 20.63 12.33 -0.07
CA LEU A 10 19.34 12.06 -0.69
C LEU A 10 19.34 10.65 -1.28
N VAL A 11 18.37 9.86 -0.89
CA VAL A 11 18.19 8.47 -1.29
C VAL A 11 16.87 8.33 -2.04
N PRO A 12 16.86 7.72 -3.24
CA PRO A 12 15.63 7.40 -3.92
C PRO A 12 14.86 6.34 -3.16
N VAL A 13 13.58 6.62 -2.89
CA VAL A 13 12.64 5.71 -2.23
C VAL A 13 11.38 5.65 -3.06
N ARG A 14 10.93 4.45 -3.38
CA ARG A 14 9.73 4.22 -4.19
C ARG A 14 8.64 3.57 -3.35
N ASN A 15 7.42 4.04 -3.50
CA ASN A 15 6.24 3.32 -3.04
C ASN A 15 6.03 2.07 -3.91
N MET A 16 5.99 0.88 -3.30
CA MET A 16 5.85 -0.39 -4.01
C MET A 16 4.40 -0.75 -4.34
N VAL A 17 3.41 -0.05 -3.75
CA VAL A 17 2.00 -0.45 -3.84
C VAL A 17 1.16 0.52 -4.68
N ASN A 18 -0.03 0.05 -5.11
CA ASN A 18 -0.98 0.79 -5.92
C ASN A 18 -1.86 1.78 -5.13
N HIS A 19 -1.58 1.96 -3.85
CA HIS A 19 -2.26 2.92 -2.99
C HIS A 19 -1.29 3.91 -2.35
N LYS A 20 -1.85 4.97 -1.77
CA LYS A 20 -1.07 6.02 -1.11
C LYS A 20 -0.47 5.48 0.19
N VAL A 21 0.84 5.65 0.34
CA VAL A 21 1.58 5.39 1.59
C VAL A 21 1.86 6.70 2.30
N VAL A 22 1.50 6.76 3.58
CA VAL A 22 1.67 7.95 4.42
C VAL A 22 2.35 7.58 5.72
N TYR A 23 3.39 8.33 6.08
CA TYR A 23 3.99 8.19 7.38
C TYR A 23 4.28 9.55 8.04
N LYS A 24 4.45 9.53 9.35
CA LYS A 24 4.80 10.71 10.14
C LYS A 24 6.02 10.38 11.00
N ILE A 25 6.98 11.30 11.02
CA ILE A 25 8.10 11.28 11.95
C ILE A 25 7.78 12.25 13.08
N PRO A 26 7.39 11.75 14.28
CA PRO A 26 6.87 12.58 15.37
C PRO A 26 7.85 13.67 15.81
N ASP A 27 9.13 13.29 16.00
CA ASP A 27 10.18 14.19 16.51
C ASP A 27 10.51 15.33 15.55
N GLN A 28 10.23 15.14 14.25
CA GLN A 28 10.45 16.15 13.23
C GLN A 28 9.16 16.89 12.86
N ASN A 29 8.03 16.52 13.43
CA ASN A 29 6.67 16.97 13.06
C ASN A 29 6.43 16.96 11.55
N ARG A 30 7.02 15.97 10.86
CA ARG A 30 7.01 15.85 9.41
C ARG A 30 6.10 14.71 8.98
N ARG A 31 5.18 15.01 8.07
CA ARG A 31 4.34 14.03 7.38
C ARG A 31 4.81 13.92 5.94
N ILE A 32 5.01 12.70 5.48
CA ILE A 32 5.42 12.40 4.11
C ILE A 32 4.37 11.49 3.49
N GLU A 33 3.99 11.80 2.25
CA GLU A 33 3.01 11.06 1.46
C GLU A 33 3.66 10.64 0.15
N PHE A 34 3.43 9.38 -0.22
CA PHE A 34 3.78 8.83 -1.51
C PHE A 34 2.50 8.46 -2.24
N GLU A 35 2.32 8.97 -3.44
CA GLU A 35 1.31 8.47 -4.36
C GLU A 35 1.67 7.04 -4.83
N PRO A 36 0.72 6.28 -5.41
CA PRO A 36 1.01 4.95 -5.96
C PRO A 36 2.24 4.96 -6.86
N PHE A 37 3.18 4.03 -6.61
CA PHE A 37 4.44 3.86 -7.36
C PHE A 37 5.35 5.08 -7.41
N GLN A 38 5.05 6.14 -6.69
CA GLN A 38 5.84 7.35 -6.70
C GLN A 38 7.23 7.10 -6.12
N GLU A 39 8.26 7.57 -6.86
CA GLU A 39 9.61 7.67 -6.35
C GLU A 39 9.86 9.10 -5.83
N ARG A 40 10.46 9.19 -4.65
CA ARG A 40 10.88 10.45 -4.03
C ARG A 40 12.27 10.32 -3.45
N LYS A 41 13.00 11.43 -3.39
CA LYS A 41 14.28 11.51 -2.69
C LYS A 41 14.03 11.91 -1.24
N ILE A 42 14.42 11.02 -0.33
CA ILE A 42 14.30 11.19 1.12
C ILE A 42 15.71 11.23 1.70
N THR A 43 15.97 12.02 2.74
CA THR A 43 17.29 12.04 3.36
C THR A 43 17.55 10.77 4.16
N ALA A 44 18.80 10.32 4.22
CA ALA A 44 19.17 9.13 4.99
C ALA A 44 18.82 9.29 6.48
N GLY A 45 18.99 10.49 7.03
CA GLY A 45 18.59 10.79 8.42
C GLY A 45 17.09 10.64 8.66
N GLU A 46 16.23 11.03 7.69
CA GLU A 46 14.77 10.82 7.79
C GLU A 46 14.40 9.33 7.73
N LEU A 47 15.08 8.55 6.88
CA LEU A 47 14.84 7.11 6.80
C LEU A 47 15.27 6.39 8.10
N ARG A 48 16.39 6.80 8.70
CA ARG A 48 16.82 6.31 10.02
C ARG A 48 15.80 6.67 11.10
N ALA A 49 15.35 7.93 11.13
CA ALA A 49 14.34 8.35 12.08
C ALA A 49 13.02 7.58 11.89
N LEU A 50 12.61 7.33 10.64
CA LEU A 50 11.44 6.49 10.34
C LEU A 50 11.63 5.06 10.84
N HIS A 51 12.77 4.43 10.57
CA HIS A 51 13.07 3.05 10.98
C HIS A 51 12.86 2.85 12.51
N TYR A 52 13.22 3.83 13.32
CA TYR A 52 13.03 3.78 14.78
C TYR A 52 11.64 4.18 15.26
N THR A 53 10.73 4.60 14.39
CA THR A 53 9.34 4.85 14.78
C THR A 53 8.54 3.55 14.81
N SER A 54 7.46 3.52 15.60
CA SER A 54 6.54 2.37 15.62
C SER A 54 5.97 2.10 14.22
N GLY A 55 6.18 0.89 13.71
CA GLY A 55 5.76 0.48 12.36
C GLY A 55 6.67 0.98 11.23
N GLY A 56 7.71 1.77 11.52
CA GLY A 56 8.62 2.31 10.51
C GLY A 56 9.47 1.23 9.84
N GLU A 57 9.97 0.27 10.61
CA GLU A 57 10.68 -0.89 10.08
C GLU A 57 9.82 -1.67 9.09
N THR A 58 8.60 -2.04 9.48
CA THR A 58 7.64 -2.72 8.60
C THR A 58 7.39 -1.91 7.32
N LEU A 59 7.23 -0.59 7.43
CA LEU A 59 6.99 0.27 6.28
C LEU A 59 8.16 0.24 5.28
N LEU A 60 9.41 0.25 5.78
CA LEU A 60 10.62 0.23 4.97
C LEU A 60 10.91 -1.16 4.36
N HIS A 61 10.50 -2.23 5.04
CA HIS A 61 10.71 -3.60 4.55
C HIS A 61 9.61 -4.03 3.57
N GLU A 62 8.36 -3.63 3.82
CA GLU A 62 7.21 -4.22 3.16
C GLU A 62 6.55 -3.32 2.10
N PHE A 63 6.68 -1.98 2.21
CA PHE A 63 5.91 -1.06 1.37
C PHE A 63 6.75 0.00 0.64
N LEU A 64 7.96 0.27 1.11
CA LEU A 64 8.84 1.30 0.53
C LEU A 64 10.16 0.70 0.07
N CYS A 65 10.41 0.69 -1.23
CA CYS A 65 11.67 0.24 -1.82
C CYS A 65 12.75 1.32 -1.69
N ILE A 66 13.80 1.02 -0.94
CA ILE A 66 14.98 1.88 -0.76
C ILE A 66 16.01 1.52 -1.83
N LYS A 67 16.34 2.45 -2.72
CA LYS A 67 17.34 2.24 -3.79
C LYS A 67 18.73 2.69 -3.33
N ASN A 68 19.23 2.11 -2.23
CA ASN A 68 20.56 2.37 -1.70
C ASN A 68 21.07 1.20 -0.86
N ASP A 69 22.12 0.53 -1.30
CA ASP A 69 22.64 -0.69 -0.68
C ASP A 69 23.20 -0.49 0.74
N ILE A 70 23.72 0.70 1.05
CA ILE A 70 24.27 0.99 2.38
C ILE A 70 23.13 1.05 3.39
N LEU A 71 22.01 1.71 3.05
CA LEU A 71 20.84 1.77 3.94
C LEU A 71 20.09 0.43 3.99
N ARG A 72 20.03 -0.31 2.90
CA ARG A 72 19.48 -1.68 2.94
C ARG A 72 20.24 -2.54 3.94
N GLU A 73 21.56 -2.51 3.90
CA GLU A 73 22.40 -3.23 4.87
C GLU A 73 22.19 -2.73 6.29
N GLU A 74 22.11 -1.40 6.49
CA GLU A 74 21.88 -0.77 7.79
C GLU A 74 20.53 -1.18 8.39
N PHE A 75 19.48 -1.33 7.56
CA PHE A 75 18.13 -1.72 7.97
C PHE A 75 17.86 -3.22 7.88
N ASN A 76 18.89 -4.03 7.63
CA ASN A 76 18.79 -5.49 7.49
C ASN A 76 17.84 -5.94 6.35
N ILE A 77 17.71 -5.15 5.28
CA ILE A 77 17.00 -5.53 4.07
C ILE A 77 17.93 -6.37 3.20
N PRO A 78 17.61 -7.64 2.87
CA PRO A 78 18.49 -8.49 2.10
C PRO A 78 18.79 -7.92 0.71
N LYS A 79 20.08 -7.93 0.32
CA LYS A 79 20.51 -7.40 -0.99
C LYS A 79 20.23 -8.37 -2.15
N ASP A 80 20.11 -9.64 -1.84
CA ASP A 80 19.83 -10.74 -2.75
C ASP A 80 18.32 -10.99 -2.97
N GLN A 81 17.50 -10.26 -2.26
CA GLN A 81 16.04 -10.30 -2.42
C GLN A 81 15.64 -9.48 -3.65
N ILE A 82 15.65 -10.13 -4.82
CA ILE A 82 15.34 -9.47 -6.11
C ILE A 82 13.90 -8.97 -6.18
N GLU A 83 12.97 -9.64 -5.49
CA GLU A 83 11.54 -9.31 -5.41
C GLU A 83 11.30 -7.94 -4.78
N TYR A 84 12.20 -7.49 -3.91
CA TYR A 84 12.15 -6.15 -3.30
C TYR A 84 12.27 -5.02 -4.34
N ASP A 85 12.93 -5.28 -5.47
CA ASP A 85 13.11 -4.32 -6.54
C ASP A 85 12.06 -4.42 -7.64
N TRP A 86 11.17 -5.42 -7.61
CA TRP A 86 10.15 -5.59 -8.64
C TRP A 86 9.30 -4.34 -8.83
N GLU A 87 9.00 -4.06 -10.09
CA GLU A 87 8.16 -2.97 -10.54
C GLU A 87 6.88 -3.52 -11.19
N LEU A 88 5.94 -2.63 -11.49
CA LEU A 88 4.69 -3.03 -12.14
C LEU A 88 4.91 -3.81 -13.45
N LYS A 89 5.97 -3.48 -14.21
CA LYS A 89 6.33 -4.21 -15.45
C LYS A 89 6.74 -5.65 -15.18
N ASP A 90 7.42 -5.92 -14.05
CA ASP A 90 7.85 -7.26 -13.67
C ASP A 90 6.64 -8.09 -13.26
N ILE A 91 5.73 -7.51 -12.48
CA ILE A 91 4.43 -8.11 -12.14
C ILE A 91 3.61 -8.42 -13.41
N GLN A 92 3.57 -7.47 -14.36
CA GLN A 92 2.89 -7.67 -15.63
C GLN A 92 3.48 -8.85 -16.41
N HIS A 93 4.78 -8.91 -16.49
CA HIS A 93 5.49 -10.00 -17.18
C HIS A 93 5.15 -11.36 -16.54
N ILE A 94 5.23 -11.46 -15.22
CA ILE A 94 4.90 -12.68 -14.47
C ILE A 94 3.44 -13.09 -14.73
N LEU A 95 2.50 -12.17 -14.62
CA LEU A 95 1.07 -12.49 -14.68
C LEU A 95 0.55 -12.75 -16.09
N LEU A 96 1.14 -12.15 -17.14
CA LEU A 96 0.58 -12.18 -18.49
C LEU A 96 1.46 -12.89 -19.52
N ASP A 97 2.79 -12.78 -19.43
CA ASP A 97 3.68 -13.14 -20.52
C ASP A 97 4.41 -14.48 -20.32
N GLU A 98 4.64 -14.88 -19.07
CA GLU A 98 5.36 -16.12 -18.77
C GLU A 98 4.55 -17.39 -19.04
N SER A 99 5.25 -18.53 -19.11
CA SER A 99 4.59 -19.84 -19.15
C SER A 99 3.93 -20.13 -17.78
N ASN A 100 2.99 -21.07 -17.74
CA ASN A 100 2.35 -21.44 -16.47
C ASN A 100 3.35 -22.05 -15.46
N ASP A 101 4.38 -22.76 -15.93
CA ASP A 101 5.40 -23.34 -15.06
C ASP A 101 6.28 -22.24 -14.44
N THR A 102 6.66 -21.24 -15.25
CA THR A 102 7.42 -20.08 -14.79
C THR A 102 6.57 -19.21 -13.85
N LEU A 103 5.28 -19.02 -14.18
CA LEU A 103 4.34 -18.33 -13.29
C LEU A 103 4.28 -18.99 -11.91
N ILE A 104 4.19 -20.32 -11.84
CA ILE A 104 4.17 -21.06 -10.57
C ILE A 104 5.47 -20.80 -9.79
N ALA A 105 6.63 -20.90 -10.44
CA ALA A 105 7.92 -20.66 -9.80
C ALA A 105 8.01 -19.21 -9.27
N SER A 106 7.72 -18.22 -10.11
CA SER A 106 7.75 -16.80 -9.72
C SER A 106 6.77 -16.47 -8.60
N LEU A 107 5.58 -17.07 -8.61
CA LEU A 107 4.62 -16.91 -7.52
C LEU A 107 5.10 -17.55 -6.21
N GLN A 108 5.77 -18.72 -6.29
CA GLN A 108 6.34 -19.36 -5.11
C GLN A 108 7.43 -18.48 -4.50
N ASP A 109 8.35 -17.98 -5.33
CA ASP A 109 9.42 -17.07 -4.87
C ASP A 109 8.81 -15.80 -4.25
N ALA A 110 7.77 -15.23 -4.88
CA ALA A 110 7.09 -14.06 -4.35
C ALA A 110 6.43 -14.34 -2.98
N LEU A 111 5.77 -15.49 -2.82
CA LEU A 111 5.11 -15.83 -1.55
C LEU A 111 6.12 -16.09 -0.43
N ASP A 112 7.29 -16.66 -0.77
CA ASP A 112 8.32 -17.01 0.21
C ASP A 112 9.21 -15.83 0.58
N PHE A 113 9.52 -14.93 -0.37
CA PHE A 113 10.57 -13.94 -0.19
C PHE A 113 10.15 -12.49 -0.45
N ALA A 114 9.08 -12.23 -1.24
CA ALA A 114 8.72 -10.85 -1.58
C ALA A 114 8.12 -10.08 -0.40
N PRO A 115 8.35 -8.75 -0.35
CA PRO A 115 7.63 -7.86 0.54
C PRO A 115 6.10 -7.98 0.39
N GLU A 116 5.36 -7.71 1.48
CA GLU A 116 3.89 -7.73 1.49
C GLU A 116 3.30 -6.86 0.37
N GLY A 117 3.85 -5.65 0.17
CA GLY A 117 3.41 -4.75 -0.88
C GLY A 117 3.55 -5.32 -2.30
N ILE A 118 4.56 -6.16 -2.55
CA ILE A 118 4.72 -6.85 -3.84
C ILE A 118 3.72 -7.99 -3.98
N ARG A 119 3.47 -8.75 -2.91
CA ARG A 119 2.45 -9.82 -2.89
C ARG A 119 1.05 -9.25 -3.11
N ASP A 120 0.74 -8.13 -2.46
CA ASP A 120 -0.52 -7.42 -2.66
C ASP A 120 -0.67 -6.94 -4.11
N MET A 121 0.39 -6.41 -4.72
CA MET A 121 0.38 -6.01 -6.12
C MET A 121 0.06 -7.16 -7.08
N ILE A 122 0.61 -8.34 -6.84
CA ILE A 122 0.33 -9.52 -7.68
C ILE A 122 -1.17 -9.82 -7.66
N ILE A 123 -1.79 -9.80 -6.49
CA ILE A 123 -3.23 -10.08 -6.32
C ILE A 123 -4.07 -8.97 -6.94
N ASP A 124 -3.76 -7.72 -6.61
CA ASP A 124 -4.50 -6.55 -7.10
C ASP A 124 -4.49 -6.49 -8.63
N TYR A 125 -3.32 -6.68 -9.24
CA TYR A 125 -3.20 -6.60 -10.68
C TYR A 125 -3.73 -7.84 -11.41
N ALA A 126 -3.76 -9.00 -10.76
CA ALA A 126 -4.50 -10.15 -11.28
C ALA A 126 -6.00 -9.85 -11.43
N VAL A 127 -6.54 -9.04 -10.53
CA VAL A 127 -7.95 -8.57 -10.55
C VAL A 127 -8.13 -7.40 -11.51
N ILE A 128 -7.31 -6.34 -11.40
CA ILE A 128 -7.41 -5.11 -12.21
C ILE A 128 -7.30 -5.42 -13.71
N TRP A 129 -6.36 -6.27 -14.10
CA TRP A 129 -6.19 -6.66 -15.51
C TRP A 129 -7.15 -7.76 -15.95
N LYS A 130 -7.99 -8.27 -15.03
CA LYS A 130 -9.00 -9.30 -15.33
C LYS A 130 -8.37 -10.44 -16.14
N ILE A 131 -7.25 -11.01 -15.64
CA ILE A 131 -6.45 -12.00 -16.39
C ILE A 131 -7.36 -12.93 -17.21
N PRO A 132 -7.24 -12.96 -18.56
CA PRO A 132 -8.20 -13.66 -19.40
C PRO A 132 -8.09 -15.19 -19.27
N ASP A 133 -6.90 -15.72 -19.01
CA ASP A 133 -6.64 -17.15 -18.88
C ASP A 133 -7.19 -17.69 -17.55
N THR A 134 -8.24 -18.51 -17.65
CA THR A 134 -8.89 -19.17 -16.50
C THR A 134 -7.94 -20.11 -15.76
N ASN A 135 -6.96 -20.73 -16.45
CA ASN A 135 -6.01 -21.62 -15.81
C ASN A 135 -5.02 -20.83 -14.95
N ARG A 136 -4.53 -19.68 -15.45
CA ARG A 136 -3.69 -18.76 -14.66
C ARG A 136 -4.42 -18.25 -13.40
N ARG A 137 -5.70 -17.85 -13.53
CA ARG A 137 -6.51 -17.45 -12.38
C ARG A 137 -6.63 -18.57 -11.32
N LYS A 138 -6.77 -19.82 -11.76
CA LYS A 138 -6.78 -20.98 -10.85
C LYS A 138 -5.43 -21.18 -10.17
N ILE A 139 -4.32 -21.08 -10.88
CA ILE A 139 -2.97 -21.16 -10.32
C ILE A 139 -2.80 -20.10 -9.24
N ILE A 140 -3.08 -18.84 -9.54
CA ILE A 140 -2.95 -17.74 -8.58
C ILE A 140 -3.84 -17.97 -7.36
N THR A 141 -5.10 -18.38 -7.56
CA THR A 141 -6.04 -18.71 -6.47
C THR A 141 -5.51 -19.83 -5.58
N GLN A 142 -4.96 -20.88 -6.16
CA GLN A 142 -4.43 -22.03 -5.41
C GLN A 142 -3.20 -21.65 -4.57
N MET A 143 -2.33 -20.82 -5.11
CA MET A 143 -1.10 -20.43 -4.45
C MET A 143 -1.30 -19.33 -3.39
N THR A 144 -2.13 -18.34 -3.69
CA THR A 144 -2.39 -17.22 -2.76
C THR A 144 -3.50 -17.51 -1.76
N GLY A 145 -4.36 -18.49 -2.03
CA GLY A 145 -5.58 -18.77 -1.24
C GLY A 145 -6.72 -17.75 -1.50
N ILE A 146 -6.52 -16.78 -2.39
CA ILE A 146 -7.50 -15.73 -2.72
C ILE A 146 -8.22 -16.07 -4.01
N ASP A 147 -9.55 -16.16 -3.98
CA ASP A 147 -10.37 -16.46 -5.16
C ASP A 147 -10.41 -15.28 -6.13
N ILE A 148 -9.53 -15.30 -7.11
CA ILE A 148 -9.39 -14.22 -8.11
C ILE A 148 -10.67 -14.03 -8.92
N ASN A 149 -11.44 -15.10 -9.21
CA ASN A 149 -12.68 -14.95 -9.96
C ASN A 149 -13.71 -14.16 -9.16
N LYS A 150 -13.88 -14.47 -7.87
CA LYS A 150 -14.79 -13.69 -6.99
C LYS A 150 -14.36 -12.25 -6.84
N GLN A 151 -13.06 -11.99 -6.77
CA GLN A 151 -12.55 -10.62 -6.67
C GLN A 151 -12.84 -9.83 -7.96
N ILE A 152 -12.69 -10.43 -9.13
CA ILE A 152 -13.05 -9.83 -10.42
C ILE A 152 -14.55 -9.54 -10.47
N GLU A 153 -15.40 -10.52 -10.15
CA GLU A 153 -16.86 -10.34 -10.10
C GLU A 153 -17.28 -9.21 -9.15
N PHE A 154 -16.66 -9.16 -7.98
CA PHE A 154 -16.91 -8.09 -7.01
C PHE A 154 -16.51 -6.72 -7.53
N SER A 155 -15.33 -6.60 -8.17
CA SER A 155 -14.88 -5.34 -8.76
C SER A 155 -15.81 -4.83 -9.86
N GLU A 156 -16.35 -5.72 -10.69
CA GLU A 156 -17.31 -5.39 -11.74
C GLU A 156 -18.66 -4.89 -11.17
N LEU A 157 -19.13 -5.51 -10.08
CA LEU A 157 -20.32 -5.05 -9.37
C LEU A 157 -20.16 -3.65 -8.79
N VAL A 158 -18.99 -3.33 -8.25
CA VAL A 158 -18.70 -2.00 -7.69
C VAL A 158 -18.60 -0.96 -8.81
N GLU A 159 -17.96 -1.27 -9.94
CA GLU A 159 -17.89 -0.38 -11.11
C GLU A 159 -19.29 -0.04 -11.64
N THR A 160 -20.17 -1.04 -11.79
CA THR A 160 -21.54 -0.83 -12.29
C THR A 160 -22.42 -0.02 -11.33
N THR A 161 -22.18 -0.09 -10.02
CA THR A 161 -22.93 0.70 -9.03
C THR A 161 -22.47 2.15 -8.97
N THR A 162 -21.22 2.44 -9.25
CA THR A 162 -20.70 3.81 -9.27
C THR A 162 -21.05 4.60 -10.53
N GLU A 163 -21.26 3.94 -11.65
CA GLU A 163 -21.71 4.62 -12.89
C GLU A 163 -23.21 5.01 -12.88
N GLY A 164 -24.02 4.38 -12.01
CA GLY A 164 -25.47 4.63 -11.90
C GLY A 164 -25.89 5.80 -11.02
N ASP A 165 -25.02 6.39 -10.20
CA ASP A 165 -25.40 7.39 -9.19
C ASP A 165 -24.71 8.76 -9.38
N ASN A 166 -24.81 9.32 -10.58
CA ASN A 166 -24.44 10.71 -10.86
C ASN A 166 -25.55 11.70 -10.49
N THR A 167 -26.43 11.34 -9.57
CA THR A 167 -27.37 12.30 -8.97
C THR A 167 -26.77 12.78 -7.64
N PRO A 168 -26.47 14.09 -7.47
CA PRO A 168 -26.00 14.60 -6.20
C PRO A 168 -27.15 14.61 -5.20
N THR A 169 -27.42 13.46 -4.60
CA THR A 169 -28.36 13.38 -3.49
C THR A 169 -27.70 13.99 -2.26
N GLN A 170 -27.93 15.29 -2.07
CA GLN A 170 -27.65 15.94 -0.79
C GLN A 170 -28.48 15.22 0.30
N ARG A 171 -27.91 14.22 0.93
CA ARG A 171 -28.42 13.69 2.20
C ARG A 171 -28.20 14.75 3.27
N ARG A 172 -29.19 15.64 3.44
CA ARG A 172 -29.34 16.44 4.65
C ARG A 172 -29.60 15.47 5.80
N VAL A 173 -28.56 15.15 6.54
CA VAL A 173 -28.69 14.53 7.86
C VAL A 173 -29.40 15.54 8.74
N LYS A 174 -30.68 15.32 9.04
CA LYS A 174 -31.37 16.05 10.12
C LYS A 174 -30.76 15.62 11.44
N VAL A 175 -29.85 16.43 11.96
CA VAL A 175 -29.40 16.32 13.34
C VAL A 175 -30.56 16.78 14.21
N ASN A 176 -31.26 15.85 14.84
CA ASN A 176 -32.23 16.15 15.89
C ASN A 176 -31.44 16.65 17.12
N THR A 177 -31.35 17.94 17.26
CA THR A 177 -30.90 18.57 18.51
C THR A 177 -32.04 18.48 19.53
N PRO A 178 -31.87 17.86 20.69
CA PRO A 178 -32.89 17.89 21.72
C PRO A 178 -33.03 19.31 22.28
N SER A 179 -34.24 19.85 22.17
CA SER A 179 -34.67 21.13 22.72
C SER A 179 -34.49 21.12 24.24
N LYS A 180 -33.55 21.92 24.76
CA LYS A 180 -33.47 22.21 26.18
C LYS A 180 -34.62 23.15 26.54
N THR A 181 -35.65 22.62 27.16
CA THR A 181 -36.68 23.38 27.87
C THR A 181 -36.07 24.07 29.08
N GLY A 182 -35.74 25.32 28.96
CA GLY A 182 -35.33 26.16 30.09
C GLY A 182 -36.52 26.50 30.98
N ARG A 183 -36.56 25.94 32.19
CA ARG A 183 -37.45 26.38 33.28
C ARG A 183 -36.94 27.72 33.79
N ARG A 184 -37.68 28.79 33.57
CA ARG A 184 -37.51 30.06 34.28
C ARG A 184 -38.03 29.87 35.71
N VAL A 185 -37.16 30.05 36.69
CA VAL A 185 -37.54 30.24 38.08
C VAL A 185 -37.71 31.72 38.26
N ILE A 186 -38.94 32.15 38.64
CA ILE A 186 -39.24 33.50 39.08
C ILE A 186 -38.97 33.52 40.60
N VAL A 187 -38.06 34.36 41.05
CA VAL A 187 -37.86 34.66 42.46
C VAL A 187 -38.61 35.98 42.71
N GLU A 188 -39.67 35.91 43.48
CA GLU A 188 -40.31 37.11 44.09
C GLU A 188 -39.54 37.48 45.35
N GLU A 189 -39.06 38.72 45.41
CA GLU A 189 -38.59 39.36 46.63
C GLU A 189 -39.76 39.99 47.37
N SER A 190 -39.82 39.73 48.65
CA SER A 190 -40.60 40.50 49.70
C SER A 190 -39.70 41.13 50.69
#